data_84f3bb368e345c2804557554507fccfe
#
_entry.id   84f3bb368e345c2804557554507fccfe
#
_cell.length_a   1.000
_cell.length_b   1.000
_cell.length_c   1.000
_cell.angle_alpha   90.00
_cell.angle_beta   90.00
_cell.angle_gamma   90.00
#
_symmetry.space_group_name_H-M   'P 1'
#
loop_
_entity.id
_entity.type
_entity.pdbx_description
1 polymer ?
#
loop_
_entity_poly.entity_id
_entity_poly.type
_entity_poly.pdbx_seq_one_letter_code
_entity_poly.pdbx_strand_id
1 'polypeptide(L)'
;MTTVYPFKTKALQVVQPLGTYYVAIIPANVLLDVAFSDRLRAREDEKAGYRVEGTQRARSSSRQPQIEDYIGRTDSAFPNSIILAANYDAETGHIRTEELPEEDEGEQNSLWIVEHLEDGCFELTIPTAEKLAGIIDGQHRLDGFRNIQNPSRKKMQLICSIFMELSKPYQAQLFATINSTQKQVDKSLTYELFGYNIDEEPEEKWSPDKLAVFLTRRLNTQEESPLKGRISISPRRDQALTELNASRDWHISTATIVEGILRLISANPKRDTNSMLTTEPGTRSVLRQGPKDRTPMRGTYLAGNDALLYAVVLNFTKACDSVFWERAGGSSFITKTVGVQALFDILRKIIPEALVAKNVSVEYFSDRLAPASTINFSSVEFKNASGSGRSLIRRSIEESIF
;
A
#
# COMPACT_ATOMS: atom_id res chain seq x y z
N MET A 1 -10.99 -27.83 -6.37
CA MET A 1 -12.28 -27.86 -7.05
C MET A 1 -12.05 -27.27 -8.43
N THR A 2 -12.32 -28.03 -9.45
CA THR A 2 -12.22 -27.62 -10.85
C THR A 2 -13.38 -26.65 -11.19
N THR A 3 -13.13 -25.61 -11.94
CA THR A 3 -14.17 -24.74 -12.49
C THR A 3 -15.01 -25.54 -13.47
N VAL A 4 -16.32 -25.37 -13.45
CA VAL A 4 -17.23 -26.04 -14.39
C VAL A 4 -17.54 -25.09 -15.54
N TYR A 5 -17.41 -25.54 -16.75
CA TYR A 5 -17.77 -24.82 -17.96
C TYR A 5 -18.95 -25.49 -18.70
N PRO A 6 -19.80 -24.75 -19.44
CA PRO A 6 -19.73 -23.30 -19.61
C PRO A 6 -20.02 -22.54 -18.31
N PHE A 7 -19.24 -21.44 -18.05
CA PHE A 7 -19.54 -20.51 -16.97
C PHE A 7 -20.49 -19.42 -17.50
N LYS A 8 -21.59 -19.19 -16.81
CA LYS A 8 -22.58 -18.19 -17.17
C LYS A 8 -22.79 -17.18 -16.07
N THR A 9 -22.95 -15.90 -16.41
CA THR A 9 -23.24 -14.82 -15.46
C THR A 9 -24.03 -13.71 -16.13
N LYS A 10 -24.84 -12.99 -15.34
CA LYS A 10 -25.52 -11.78 -15.82
C LYS A 10 -24.53 -10.65 -16.04
N ALA A 11 -24.78 -9.85 -17.05
CA ALA A 11 -24.00 -8.67 -17.38
C ALA A 11 -24.89 -7.47 -17.69
N LEU A 12 -24.36 -6.27 -17.43
CA LEU A 12 -24.99 -5.00 -17.78
C LEU A 12 -24.20 -4.35 -18.91
N GLN A 13 -24.92 -3.88 -19.92
CA GLN A 13 -24.31 -3.15 -21.04
C GLN A 13 -24.02 -1.70 -20.66
N VAL A 14 -22.86 -1.21 -21.03
CA VAL A 14 -22.44 0.19 -20.91
C VAL A 14 -21.99 0.70 -22.26
N VAL A 15 -22.59 1.80 -22.71
CA VAL A 15 -22.26 2.44 -23.99
C VAL A 15 -21.51 3.74 -23.72
N GLN A 16 -20.30 3.87 -24.27
CA GLN A 16 -19.44 5.05 -24.16
C GLN A 16 -18.81 5.40 -25.52
N PRO A 17 -18.20 6.60 -25.71
CA PRO A 17 -17.62 6.99 -26.98
C PRO A 17 -16.58 6.02 -27.56
N LEU A 18 -15.84 5.30 -26.70
CA LEU A 18 -14.89 4.28 -27.14
C LEU A 18 -15.58 3.02 -27.68
N GLY A 19 -16.81 2.78 -27.30
CA GLY A 19 -17.59 1.62 -27.70
C GLY A 19 -18.42 1.05 -26.56
N THR A 20 -19.00 -0.11 -26.82
CA THR A 20 -19.81 -0.87 -25.85
C THR A 20 -18.93 -1.85 -25.11
N TYR A 21 -19.17 -1.96 -23.79
CA TYR A 21 -18.60 -3.00 -22.95
C TYR A 21 -19.63 -3.53 -21.97
N TYR A 22 -19.35 -4.66 -21.36
CA TYR A 22 -20.25 -5.34 -20.43
C TYR A 22 -19.63 -5.40 -19.04
N VAL A 23 -20.43 -5.10 -18.02
CA VAL A 23 -20.02 -5.24 -16.61
C VAL A 23 -20.62 -6.51 -16.05
N ALA A 24 -19.76 -7.44 -15.65
CA ALA A 24 -20.13 -8.73 -15.10
C ALA A 24 -19.36 -9.04 -13.81
N ILE A 25 -19.87 -9.99 -13.02
CA ILE A 25 -19.23 -10.51 -11.82
C ILE A 25 -18.66 -11.89 -12.14
N ILE A 26 -17.33 -12.03 -12.06
CA ILE A 26 -16.64 -13.29 -12.36
C ILE A 26 -15.76 -13.67 -11.16
N PRO A 27 -15.85 -14.91 -10.65
CA PRO A 27 -14.95 -15.38 -9.60
C PRO A 27 -13.49 -15.40 -10.03
N ALA A 28 -12.58 -15.10 -9.09
CA ALA A 28 -11.15 -15.01 -9.39
C ALA A 28 -10.56 -16.31 -9.96
N ASN A 29 -11.03 -17.50 -9.52
CA ASN A 29 -10.60 -18.78 -10.08
C ASN A 29 -10.97 -18.92 -11.56
N VAL A 30 -12.18 -18.50 -11.96
CA VAL A 30 -12.59 -18.50 -13.38
C VAL A 30 -11.67 -17.59 -14.20
N LEU A 31 -11.46 -16.36 -13.71
CA LEU A 31 -10.57 -15.42 -14.39
C LEU A 31 -9.12 -15.92 -14.52
N LEU A 32 -8.61 -16.63 -13.52
CA LEU A 32 -7.27 -17.24 -13.60
C LEU A 32 -7.15 -18.31 -14.67
N ASP A 33 -8.25 -19.02 -14.95
CA ASP A 33 -8.29 -20.03 -16.02
C ASP A 33 -8.33 -19.36 -17.42
N VAL A 34 -9.19 -18.36 -17.61
CA VAL A 34 -9.56 -17.85 -18.94
C VAL A 34 -8.86 -16.54 -19.36
N ALA A 35 -8.21 -15.83 -18.41
CA ALA A 35 -7.55 -14.57 -18.72
C ALA A 35 -6.02 -14.70 -18.84
N PHE A 36 -5.44 -13.86 -19.68
CA PHE A 36 -4.00 -13.79 -19.88
C PHE A 36 -3.51 -12.33 -19.88
N SER A 37 -2.23 -12.17 -19.59
CA SER A 37 -1.55 -10.88 -19.63
C SER A 37 -0.70 -10.80 -20.90
N ASP A 38 -1.05 -9.89 -21.79
CA ASP A 38 -0.33 -9.65 -23.02
C ASP A 38 0.89 -8.76 -22.77
N ARG A 39 2.05 -9.39 -22.56
CA ARG A 39 3.28 -8.70 -22.18
C ARG A 39 3.87 -7.92 -23.36
N LEU A 40 4.32 -6.69 -23.08
CA LEU A 40 5.06 -5.87 -24.01
C LEU A 40 6.36 -6.57 -24.41
N ARG A 41 6.54 -6.80 -25.71
CA ARG A 41 7.73 -7.42 -26.31
C ARG A 41 8.12 -6.63 -27.55
N ALA A 42 9.42 -6.42 -27.74
CA ALA A 42 9.94 -5.92 -29.00
C ALA A 42 10.33 -7.13 -29.86
N ARG A 43 9.85 -7.19 -31.09
CA ARG A 43 10.22 -8.17 -32.12
C ARG A 43 10.88 -7.47 -33.29
N GLU A 44 11.86 -8.13 -33.90
CA GLU A 44 12.45 -7.64 -35.16
C GLU A 44 11.38 -7.55 -36.26
N ASP A 45 11.42 -6.46 -37.01
CA ASP A 45 10.55 -6.19 -38.15
C ASP A 45 11.41 -5.70 -39.32
N GLU A 46 11.33 -6.37 -40.43
CA GLU A 46 12.17 -6.09 -41.59
C GLU A 46 11.97 -4.67 -42.20
N LYS A 47 10.78 -4.08 -42.00
CA LYS A 47 10.44 -2.75 -42.52
C LYS A 47 10.69 -1.61 -41.57
N ALA A 48 10.47 -1.84 -40.27
CA ALA A 48 10.54 -0.82 -39.20
C ALA A 48 11.70 -1.01 -38.25
N GLY A 49 12.57 -2.03 -38.46
CA GLY A 49 13.65 -2.37 -37.57
C GLY A 49 13.19 -3.18 -36.33
N TYR A 50 12.14 -2.73 -35.68
CA TYR A 50 11.44 -3.52 -34.62
C TYR A 50 9.97 -3.12 -34.52
N ARG A 51 9.15 -4.06 -34.06
CA ARG A 51 7.74 -3.84 -33.73
C ARG A 51 7.51 -4.17 -32.25
N VAL A 52 6.70 -3.35 -31.59
CA VAL A 52 6.31 -3.58 -30.19
C VAL A 52 4.96 -4.29 -30.18
N GLU A 53 4.93 -5.46 -29.56
CA GLU A 53 3.71 -6.28 -29.38
C GLU A 53 3.39 -6.37 -27.90
N GLY A 54 2.07 -6.49 -27.56
CA GLY A 54 1.58 -6.56 -26.20
C GLY A 54 1.30 -5.18 -25.58
N THR A 55 0.57 -5.20 -24.47
CA THR A 55 0.07 -3.99 -23.81
C THR A 55 0.55 -3.83 -22.37
N GLN A 56 1.08 -4.90 -21.74
CA GLN A 56 1.38 -4.93 -20.32
C GLN A 56 2.89 -4.87 -20.02
N ARG A 57 3.26 -4.12 -18.95
CA ARG A 57 4.63 -4.11 -18.44
C ARG A 57 5.01 -5.45 -17.80
N ALA A 58 6.31 -5.71 -17.66
CA ALA A 58 6.80 -6.85 -16.90
C ALA A 58 6.26 -6.85 -15.47
N ARG A 59 5.97 -8.05 -14.93
CA ARG A 59 5.46 -8.22 -13.56
C ARG A 59 6.43 -7.61 -12.53
N SER A 60 5.91 -6.80 -11.61
CA SER A 60 6.68 -6.34 -10.46
C SER A 60 6.61 -7.41 -9.36
N SER A 61 7.72 -8.12 -9.15
CA SER A 61 7.83 -9.14 -8.10
C SER A 61 7.59 -8.61 -6.68
N SER A 62 7.82 -7.31 -6.45
CA SER A 62 7.68 -6.69 -5.13
C SER A 62 6.24 -6.39 -4.70
N ARG A 63 5.28 -6.27 -5.63
CA ARG A 63 3.87 -5.97 -5.34
C ARG A 63 3.03 -7.20 -5.04
N GLN A 64 3.40 -8.34 -5.59
CA GLN A 64 2.61 -9.56 -5.48
C GLN A 64 2.40 -10.02 -4.04
N PRO A 65 3.43 -10.13 -3.17
CA PRO A 65 3.24 -10.52 -1.78
C PRO A 65 2.32 -9.59 -0.99
N GLN A 66 2.32 -8.28 -1.31
CA GLN A 66 1.46 -7.30 -0.66
C GLN A 66 -0.02 -7.49 -1.02
N ILE A 67 -0.30 -7.87 -2.27
CA ILE A 67 -1.66 -8.14 -2.74
C ILE A 67 -2.15 -9.48 -2.18
N GLU A 68 -1.31 -10.50 -2.12
CA GLU A 68 -1.61 -11.80 -1.50
C GLU A 68 -1.97 -11.63 -0.02
N ASP A 69 -1.18 -10.84 0.73
CA ASP A 69 -1.47 -10.49 2.12
C ASP A 69 -2.81 -9.74 2.24
N TYR A 70 -3.06 -8.77 1.36
CA TYR A 70 -4.32 -8.03 1.33
C TYR A 70 -5.52 -8.94 1.06
N ILE A 71 -5.44 -9.88 0.12
CA ILE A 71 -6.51 -10.86 -0.16
C ILE A 71 -6.83 -11.71 1.06
N GLY A 72 -5.82 -12.03 1.88
CA GLY A 72 -5.98 -12.79 3.12
C GLY A 72 -6.72 -12.06 4.23
N ARG A 73 -6.84 -10.73 4.16
CA ARG A 73 -7.45 -9.89 5.21
C ARG A 73 -8.98 -9.98 5.19
N THR A 74 -9.59 -9.70 6.33
CA THR A 74 -11.07 -9.66 6.46
C THR A 74 -11.69 -8.40 5.89
N ASP A 75 -10.94 -7.30 5.86
CA ASP A 75 -11.33 -6.01 5.30
C ASP A 75 -10.93 -5.85 3.82
N SER A 76 -10.53 -6.93 3.16
CA SER A 76 -10.16 -6.89 1.74
C SER A 76 -11.38 -6.71 0.84
N ALA A 77 -11.30 -5.73 -0.07
CA ALA A 77 -12.30 -5.47 -1.09
C ALA A 77 -11.64 -4.99 -2.39
N PHE A 78 -12.17 -5.43 -3.53
CA PHE A 78 -11.73 -5.00 -4.85
C PHE A 78 -12.90 -4.34 -5.61
N PRO A 79 -13.27 -3.08 -5.28
CA PRO A 79 -14.36 -2.38 -5.95
C PRO A 79 -14.00 -1.93 -7.37
N ASN A 80 -12.70 -1.90 -7.70
CA ASN A 80 -12.25 -1.53 -9.04
C ASN A 80 -12.32 -2.73 -9.99
N SER A 81 -12.91 -2.54 -11.18
CA SER A 81 -13.05 -3.62 -12.16
C SER A 81 -11.71 -4.13 -12.69
N ILE A 82 -11.66 -5.42 -13.03
CA ILE A 82 -10.67 -5.99 -13.94
C ILE A 82 -11.15 -5.66 -15.37
N ILE A 83 -10.31 -5.02 -16.18
CA ILE A 83 -10.68 -4.63 -17.54
C ILE A 83 -10.12 -5.64 -18.52
N LEU A 84 -11.00 -6.23 -19.32
CA LEU A 84 -10.71 -7.34 -20.23
C LEU A 84 -11.07 -6.98 -21.67
N ALA A 85 -10.29 -7.50 -22.61
CA ALA A 85 -10.67 -7.65 -24.01
C ALA A 85 -10.88 -9.13 -24.31
N ALA A 86 -12.12 -9.55 -24.54
CA ALA A 86 -12.47 -10.94 -24.82
C ALA A 86 -12.21 -11.30 -26.29
N ASN A 87 -12.17 -12.60 -26.57
CA ASN A 87 -11.97 -13.21 -27.87
C ASN A 87 -10.61 -12.90 -28.50
N TYR A 88 -9.57 -12.82 -27.68
CA TYR A 88 -8.17 -12.75 -28.11
C TYR A 88 -7.42 -14.03 -27.77
N ASP A 89 -6.68 -14.53 -28.74
CA ASP A 89 -5.79 -15.66 -28.55
C ASP A 89 -4.55 -15.26 -27.74
N ALA A 90 -4.17 -16.08 -26.76
CA ALA A 90 -3.06 -15.80 -25.84
C ALA A 90 -1.67 -15.94 -26.49
N GLU A 91 -1.54 -16.74 -27.56
CA GLU A 91 -0.28 -17.03 -28.25
C GLU A 91 -0.02 -16.01 -29.37
N THR A 92 -1.03 -15.77 -30.20
CA THR A 92 -0.92 -14.88 -31.34
C THR A 92 -1.21 -13.43 -31.01
N GLY A 93 -2.03 -13.17 -29.97
CA GLY A 93 -2.49 -11.85 -29.59
C GLY A 93 -3.49 -11.24 -30.58
N HIS A 94 -4.03 -12.01 -31.52
CA HIS A 94 -5.03 -11.59 -32.49
C HIS A 94 -6.45 -11.93 -32.01
N ILE A 95 -7.43 -11.26 -32.62
CA ILE A 95 -8.84 -11.60 -32.45
C ILE A 95 -9.04 -13.00 -33.04
N ARG A 96 -9.67 -13.86 -32.27
CA ARG A 96 -10.07 -15.19 -32.74
C ARG A 96 -11.41 -15.04 -33.46
N THR A 97 -11.43 -15.33 -34.74
CA THR A 97 -12.64 -15.34 -35.57
C THR A 97 -13.18 -16.74 -35.69
N GLU A 98 -14.49 -16.87 -35.97
CA GLU A 98 -15.19 -18.14 -36.12
C GLU A 98 -14.86 -18.87 -37.43
N GLU A 99 -13.72 -18.66 -38.05
CA GLU A 99 -13.30 -19.49 -39.19
C GLU A 99 -12.96 -20.90 -38.68
N LEU A 100 -14.02 -21.65 -38.37
CA LEU A 100 -13.91 -23.10 -38.24
C LEU A 100 -13.71 -23.68 -39.64
N PRO A 101 -12.75 -24.60 -39.83
CA PRO A 101 -12.76 -25.42 -41.04
C PRO A 101 -14.06 -26.24 -41.08
N GLU A 102 -14.73 -26.28 -42.20
CA GLU A 102 -16.05 -26.89 -42.38
C GLU A 102 -16.12 -28.40 -42.07
N GLU A 103 -15.06 -29.03 -41.54
CA GLU A 103 -14.97 -30.50 -41.42
C GLU A 103 -14.71 -31.07 -40.01
N ASP A 104 -14.62 -30.23 -38.96
CA ASP A 104 -14.44 -30.76 -37.59
C ASP A 104 -15.71 -30.55 -36.72
N GLU A 105 -16.68 -31.49 -36.85
CA GLU A 105 -17.93 -31.52 -36.05
C GLU A 105 -17.72 -31.73 -34.54
N GLY A 106 -16.48 -31.66 -34.02
CA GLY A 106 -16.13 -31.95 -32.62
C GLY A 106 -15.54 -30.80 -31.81
N GLU A 107 -15.11 -29.72 -32.41
CA GLU A 107 -14.58 -28.55 -31.65
C GLU A 107 -15.70 -27.68 -31.10
N GLN A 108 -15.83 -27.67 -29.79
CA GLN A 108 -16.75 -26.80 -29.08
C GLN A 108 -16.32 -25.36 -29.26
N ASN A 109 -17.25 -24.49 -29.74
CA ASN A 109 -16.97 -23.05 -29.85
C ASN A 109 -16.48 -22.50 -28.51
N SER A 110 -15.27 -21.95 -28.46
CA SER A 110 -14.64 -21.45 -27.25
C SER A 110 -14.80 -19.91 -27.07
N LEU A 111 -15.36 -19.22 -28.05
CA LEU A 111 -15.56 -17.77 -28.00
C LEU A 111 -16.54 -17.38 -26.89
N TRP A 112 -16.21 -16.30 -26.21
CA TRP A 112 -17.13 -15.68 -25.25
C TRP A 112 -18.30 -15.06 -26.00
N ILE A 113 -19.51 -15.32 -25.49
CA ILE A 113 -20.76 -14.89 -26.11
C ILE A 113 -21.53 -14.02 -25.13
N VAL A 114 -22.16 -12.97 -25.65
CA VAL A 114 -23.06 -12.10 -24.88
C VAL A 114 -24.41 -12.10 -25.57
N GLU A 115 -25.44 -12.55 -24.86
CA GLU A 115 -26.82 -12.65 -25.35
C GLU A 115 -27.74 -11.72 -24.56
N HIS A 116 -28.67 -11.07 -25.24
CA HIS A 116 -29.68 -10.22 -24.60
C HIS A 116 -30.73 -11.05 -23.91
N LEU A 117 -31.07 -10.69 -22.66
CA LEU A 117 -32.16 -11.31 -21.90
C LEU A 117 -33.41 -10.45 -21.93
N GLU A 118 -34.60 -11.06 -21.70
CA GLU A 118 -35.89 -10.38 -21.72
C GLU A 118 -36.01 -9.26 -20.65
N ASP A 119 -35.26 -9.34 -19.55
CA ASP A 119 -35.25 -8.36 -18.47
C ASP A 119 -34.38 -7.10 -18.73
N GLY A 120 -33.85 -6.96 -19.95
CA GLY A 120 -32.95 -5.88 -20.35
C GLY A 120 -31.51 -6.03 -19.85
N CYS A 121 -31.18 -7.16 -19.21
CA CYS A 121 -29.83 -7.58 -18.89
C CYS A 121 -29.24 -8.38 -20.06
N PHE A 122 -27.99 -8.78 -19.89
CA PHE A 122 -27.30 -9.68 -20.81
C PHE A 122 -26.81 -10.92 -20.06
N GLU A 123 -26.71 -12.05 -20.73
CA GLU A 123 -26.00 -13.23 -20.24
C GLU A 123 -24.63 -13.30 -20.94
N LEU A 124 -23.57 -13.30 -20.13
CA LEU A 124 -22.21 -13.61 -20.59
C LEU A 124 -21.99 -15.11 -20.42
N THR A 125 -21.65 -15.79 -21.50
CA THR A 125 -21.24 -17.20 -21.51
C THR A 125 -19.75 -17.33 -21.82
N ILE A 126 -19.01 -18.03 -20.97
CA ILE A 126 -17.62 -18.42 -21.17
C ILE A 126 -17.64 -19.94 -21.39
N PRO A 127 -17.50 -20.42 -22.62
CA PRO A 127 -17.75 -21.83 -22.94
C PRO A 127 -16.71 -22.79 -22.36
N THR A 128 -15.43 -22.39 -22.34
CA THR A 128 -14.30 -23.26 -22.01
C THR A 128 -13.29 -22.56 -21.09
N ALA A 129 -12.29 -23.31 -20.59
CA ALA A 129 -11.16 -22.78 -19.83
C ALA A 129 -10.05 -22.15 -20.71
N GLU A 130 -10.32 -22.00 -22.01
CA GLU A 130 -9.34 -21.42 -22.94
C GLU A 130 -9.05 -19.95 -22.62
N LYS A 131 -7.79 -19.55 -22.76
CA LYS A 131 -7.34 -18.20 -22.44
C LYS A 131 -7.64 -17.23 -23.60
N LEU A 132 -8.84 -16.73 -23.62
CA LEU A 132 -9.32 -15.82 -24.66
C LEU A 132 -9.57 -14.38 -24.16
N ALA A 133 -9.29 -14.07 -22.90
CA ALA A 133 -9.48 -12.72 -22.36
C ALA A 133 -8.14 -12.04 -22.05
N GLY A 134 -7.74 -11.09 -22.90
CA GLY A 134 -6.58 -10.22 -22.63
C GLY A 134 -6.87 -9.22 -21.51
N ILE A 135 -6.03 -9.17 -20.49
CA ILE A 135 -6.17 -8.21 -19.39
C ILE A 135 -5.65 -6.85 -19.84
N ILE A 136 -6.49 -5.83 -19.84
CA ILE A 136 -6.09 -4.44 -20.08
C ILE A 136 -5.64 -3.78 -18.80
N ASP A 137 -6.43 -3.90 -17.69
CA ASP A 137 -6.03 -3.46 -16.35
C ASP A 137 -6.45 -4.47 -15.29
N GLY A 138 -5.74 -4.47 -14.16
CA GLY A 138 -6.01 -5.35 -13.03
C GLY A 138 -5.14 -6.60 -12.97
N GLN A 139 -4.13 -6.76 -13.83
CA GLN A 139 -3.22 -7.90 -13.85
C GLN A 139 -2.66 -8.22 -12.46
N HIS A 140 -2.11 -7.26 -11.75
CA HIS A 140 -1.52 -7.48 -10.43
C HIS A 140 -2.55 -7.93 -9.39
N ARG A 141 -3.79 -7.43 -9.49
CA ARG A 141 -4.90 -7.85 -8.62
C ARG A 141 -5.25 -9.31 -8.85
N LEU A 142 -5.40 -9.71 -10.11
CA LEU A 142 -5.71 -11.11 -10.47
C LEU A 142 -4.54 -12.06 -10.15
N ASP A 143 -3.31 -11.67 -10.45
CA ASP A 143 -2.12 -12.48 -10.15
C ASP A 143 -1.96 -12.76 -8.64
N GLY A 144 -2.40 -11.86 -7.77
CA GLY A 144 -2.41 -12.06 -6.32
C GLY A 144 -3.24 -13.27 -5.86
N PHE A 145 -4.22 -13.72 -6.66
CA PHE A 145 -5.02 -14.90 -6.32
C PHE A 145 -4.35 -16.24 -6.68
N ARG A 146 -3.26 -16.24 -7.47
CA ARG A 146 -2.63 -17.48 -7.94
C ARG A 146 -2.13 -18.37 -6.82
N ASN A 147 -1.49 -17.77 -5.81
CA ASN A 147 -0.85 -18.51 -4.71
C ASN A 147 -1.75 -18.64 -3.48
N ILE A 148 -2.96 -18.09 -3.50
CA ILE A 148 -3.89 -18.18 -2.38
C ILE A 148 -4.30 -19.64 -2.16
N GLN A 149 -4.08 -20.14 -0.94
CA GLN A 149 -4.44 -21.51 -0.58
C GLN A 149 -5.89 -21.63 -0.10
N ASN A 150 -6.46 -20.56 0.46
CA ASN A 150 -7.82 -20.57 0.97
C ASN A 150 -8.85 -20.63 -0.17
N PRO A 151 -9.65 -21.74 -0.28
CA PRO A 151 -10.59 -21.93 -1.40
C PRO A 151 -11.68 -20.87 -1.48
N SER A 152 -12.15 -20.34 -0.33
CA SER A 152 -13.18 -19.30 -0.32
C SER A 152 -12.64 -17.99 -0.90
N ARG A 153 -11.37 -17.67 -0.64
CA ARG A 153 -10.70 -16.49 -1.20
C ARG A 153 -10.44 -16.64 -2.70
N LYS A 154 -10.09 -17.84 -3.17
CA LYS A 154 -9.98 -18.13 -4.62
C LYS A 154 -11.29 -17.92 -5.38
N LYS A 155 -12.44 -18.06 -4.72
CA LYS A 155 -13.78 -17.82 -5.29
C LYS A 155 -14.29 -16.40 -5.06
N MET A 156 -13.44 -15.49 -4.56
CA MET A 156 -13.83 -14.09 -4.39
C MET A 156 -14.33 -13.52 -5.72
N GLN A 157 -15.50 -12.89 -5.68
CA GLN A 157 -16.13 -12.29 -6.84
C GLN A 157 -15.45 -10.97 -7.19
N LEU A 158 -15.12 -10.80 -8.47
CA LEU A 158 -14.49 -9.61 -8.99
C LEU A 158 -15.38 -8.95 -10.04
N ILE A 159 -15.47 -7.63 -9.99
CA ILE A 159 -16.15 -6.85 -11.03
C ILE A 159 -15.25 -6.85 -12.26
N CYS A 160 -15.83 -7.15 -13.43
CA CYS A 160 -15.12 -7.14 -14.71
C CYS A 160 -15.80 -6.17 -15.68
N SER A 161 -15.01 -5.37 -16.39
CA SER A 161 -15.45 -4.56 -17.54
C SER A 161 -14.90 -5.22 -18.79
N ILE A 162 -15.77 -5.77 -19.64
CA ILE A 162 -15.40 -6.68 -20.72
C ILE A 162 -15.75 -6.05 -22.04
N PHE A 163 -14.74 -5.70 -22.82
CA PHE A 163 -14.88 -5.30 -24.22
C PHE A 163 -14.84 -6.55 -25.10
N MET A 164 -15.82 -6.68 -25.97
CA MET A 164 -15.81 -7.73 -26.96
C MET A 164 -14.97 -7.25 -28.15
N GLU A 165 -13.87 -7.96 -28.44
CA GLU A 165 -13.04 -7.73 -29.63
C GLU A 165 -12.48 -6.29 -29.80
N LEU A 166 -12.17 -5.59 -28.69
CA LEU A 166 -11.57 -4.26 -28.72
C LEU A 166 -10.18 -4.30 -29.36
N SER A 167 -9.95 -3.53 -30.44
CA SER A 167 -8.67 -3.58 -31.14
C SER A 167 -7.46 -3.20 -30.29
N LYS A 168 -6.29 -3.78 -30.56
CA LYS A 168 -5.05 -3.59 -29.79
C LYS A 168 -4.65 -2.12 -29.57
N PRO A 169 -4.72 -1.22 -30.57
CA PRO A 169 -4.42 0.19 -30.34
C PRO A 169 -5.28 0.82 -29.25
N TYR A 170 -6.57 0.51 -29.23
CA TYR A 170 -7.48 1.02 -28.20
C TYR A 170 -7.26 0.37 -26.84
N GLN A 171 -6.88 -0.91 -26.78
CA GLN A 171 -6.46 -1.55 -25.53
C GLN A 171 -5.23 -0.84 -24.95
N ALA A 172 -4.22 -0.54 -25.76
CA ALA A 172 -3.01 0.17 -25.36
C ALA A 172 -3.31 1.62 -24.92
N GLN A 173 -4.18 2.33 -25.65
CA GLN A 173 -4.61 3.68 -25.28
C GLN A 173 -5.36 3.69 -23.95
N LEU A 174 -6.29 2.76 -23.75
CA LEU A 174 -7.05 2.63 -22.50
C LEU A 174 -6.12 2.33 -21.32
N PHE A 175 -5.20 1.38 -21.47
CA PHE A 175 -4.17 1.07 -20.49
C PHE A 175 -3.33 2.29 -20.14
N ALA A 176 -2.84 3.02 -21.13
CA ALA A 176 -2.02 4.21 -20.92
C ALA A 176 -2.80 5.30 -20.18
N THR A 177 -4.04 5.55 -20.57
CA THR A 177 -4.91 6.56 -19.94
C THR A 177 -5.17 6.25 -18.48
N ILE A 178 -5.57 5.03 -18.16
CA ILE A 178 -5.84 4.59 -16.78
C ILE A 178 -4.59 4.76 -15.91
N ASN A 179 -3.44 4.29 -16.37
CA ASN A 179 -2.21 4.33 -15.59
C ASN A 179 -1.60 5.73 -15.47
N SER A 180 -1.75 6.60 -16.47
CA SER A 180 -1.20 7.95 -16.44
C SER A 180 -1.96 8.91 -15.52
N THR A 181 -3.24 8.65 -15.29
CA THR A 181 -4.12 9.51 -14.46
C THR A 181 -4.13 9.11 -12.98
N GLN A 182 -3.60 7.93 -12.62
CA GLN A 182 -3.54 7.48 -11.23
C GLN A 182 -2.46 8.22 -10.45
N LYS A 183 -2.86 9.14 -9.57
CA LYS A 183 -1.98 9.72 -8.54
C LYS A 183 -1.93 8.79 -7.33
N GLN A 184 -0.73 8.56 -6.81
CA GLN A 184 -0.59 7.87 -5.52
C GLN A 184 -1.24 8.72 -4.43
N VAL A 185 -2.06 8.09 -3.59
CA VAL A 185 -2.61 8.76 -2.40
C VAL A 185 -1.45 9.09 -1.46
N ASP A 186 -1.45 10.31 -0.93
CA ASP A 186 -0.46 10.73 0.06
C ASP A 186 -0.54 9.82 1.31
N LYS A 187 0.62 9.31 1.74
CA LYS A 187 0.68 8.42 2.91
C LYS A 187 0.19 9.09 4.18
N SER A 188 0.42 10.39 4.33
CA SER A 188 -0.04 11.12 5.51
C SER A 188 -1.56 11.16 5.57
N LEU A 189 -2.23 11.37 4.41
CA LEU A 189 -3.69 11.29 4.33
C LEU A 189 -4.20 9.89 4.69
N THR A 190 -3.54 8.85 4.20
CA THR A 190 -3.90 7.45 4.54
C THR A 190 -3.81 7.22 6.05
N TYR A 191 -2.74 7.68 6.70
CA TYR A 191 -2.60 7.56 8.15
C TYR A 191 -3.65 8.39 8.91
N GLU A 192 -3.95 9.62 8.48
CA GLU A 192 -5.00 10.43 9.12
C GLU A 192 -6.38 9.74 9.12
N LEU A 193 -6.68 8.97 8.06
CA LEU A 193 -7.91 8.18 7.98
C LEU A 193 -7.96 7.03 9.00
N PHE A 194 -6.82 6.45 9.40
CA PHE A 194 -6.79 5.46 10.49
C PHE A 194 -7.18 6.05 11.85
N GLY A 195 -7.02 7.36 12.03
CA GLY A 195 -7.41 8.08 13.23
C GLY A 195 -8.85 8.59 13.22
N TYR A 196 -9.71 8.16 12.30
CA TYR A 196 -11.05 8.71 12.14
C TYR A 196 -11.96 8.46 13.36
N ASN A 197 -11.91 7.27 13.98
CA ASN A 197 -12.78 6.89 15.10
C ASN A 197 -12.01 6.73 16.43
N ILE A 198 -11.00 7.56 16.68
CA ILE A 198 -10.19 7.46 17.89
C ILE A 198 -11.04 7.65 19.16
N ASP A 199 -11.99 8.58 19.11
CA ASP A 199 -12.83 8.94 20.26
C ASP A 199 -13.98 7.93 20.52
N GLU A 200 -14.28 7.07 19.56
CA GLU A 200 -15.40 6.13 19.62
C GLU A 200 -14.98 4.72 20.10
N GLU A 201 -13.67 4.42 20.08
CA GLU A 201 -13.17 3.10 20.46
C GLU A 201 -12.32 3.15 21.74
N PRO A 202 -12.47 2.17 22.65
CA PRO A 202 -11.62 2.06 23.83
C PRO A 202 -10.16 1.82 23.42
N GLU A 203 -9.22 2.41 24.16
CA GLU A 203 -7.77 2.39 23.86
C GLU A 203 -7.19 0.98 23.68
N GLU A 204 -7.74 -0.01 24.38
CA GLU A 204 -7.34 -1.42 24.26
C GLU A 204 -7.59 -2.04 22.89
N LYS A 205 -8.51 -1.44 22.09
CA LYS A 205 -8.81 -1.82 20.71
C LYS A 205 -8.00 -1.05 19.68
N TRP A 206 -7.20 -0.07 20.08
CA TRP A 206 -6.42 0.70 19.12
C TRP A 206 -5.30 -0.15 18.51
N SER A 207 -5.38 -0.32 17.20
CA SER A 207 -4.33 -0.92 16.38
C SER A 207 -3.02 -0.12 16.47
N PRO A 208 -1.86 -0.70 16.10
CA PRO A 208 -0.60 0.06 16.05
C PRO A 208 -0.70 1.34 15.25
N ASP A 209 -1.35 1.30 14.07
CA ASP A 209 -1.54 2.46 13.20
C ASP A 209 -2.38 3.55 13.88
N LYS A 210 -3.50 3.18 14.51
CA LYS A 210 -4.39 4.11 15.21
C LYS A 210 -3.68 4.79 16.37
N LEU A 211 -2.97 4.04 17.21
CA LEU A 211 -2.18 4.60 18.31
C LEU A 211 -1.08 5.54 17.81
N ALA A 212 -0.34 5.14 16.77
CA ALA A 212 0.74 5.98 16.23
C ALA A 212 0.20 7.31 15.68
N VAL A 213 -0.96 7.30 15.02
CA VAL A 213 -1.63 8.54 14.58
C VAL A 213 -2.05 9.41 15.76
N PHE A 214 -2.67 8.83 16.78
CA PHE A 214 -3.06 9.55 17.99
C PHE A 214 -1.87 10.24 18.67
N LEU A 215 -0.78 9.51 18.89
CA LEU A 215 0.43 10.07 19.48
C LEU A 215 1.05 11.16 18.60
N THR A 216 1.01 11.00 17.28
CA THR A 216 1.48 12.01 16.33
C THR A 216 0.66 13.31 16.43
N ARG A 217 -0.68 13.21 16.54
CA ARG A 217 -1.56 14.37 16.73
C ARG A 217 -1.24 15.09 18.04
N ARG A 218 -1.04 14.34 19.14
CA ARG A 218 -0.62 14.92 20.43
C ARG A 218 0.70 15.67 20.32
N LEU A 219 1.72 15.08 19.65
CA LEU A 219 3.00 15.74 19.43
C LEU A 219 2.87 17.03 18.61
N ASN A 220 1.88 17.12 17.71
CA ASN A 220 1.66 18.31 16.88
C ASN A 220 0.88 19.43 17.59
N THR A 221 0.16 19.13 18.67
CA THR A 221 -0.79 20.07 19.29
C THR A 221 -0.43 20.46 20.74
N GLN A 222 0.26 19.60 21.49
CA GLN A 222 0.58 19.88 22.89
C GLN A 222 1.72 20.88 23.06
N GLU A 223 1.56 21.80 24.01
CA GLU A 223 2.50 22.93 24.24
C GLU A 223 3.92 22.49 24.56
N GLU A 224 4.07 21.41 25.31
CA GLU A 224 5.37 20.89 25.73
C GLU A 224 6.14 20.18 24.60
N SER A 225 5.52 19.97 23.43
CA SER A 225 6.13 19.25 22.34
C SER A 225 6.97 20.16 21.42
N PRO A 226 8.23 19.85 21.16
CA PRO A 226 9.03 20.59 20.20
C PRO A 226 8.52 20.43 18.75
N LEU A 227 7.68 19.41 18.50
CA LEU A 227 7.04 19.15 17.21
C LEU A 227 5.71 19.90 17.05
N LYS A 228 5.27 20.68 18.06
CA LYS A 228 4.05 21.47 17.96
C LYS A 228 4.07 22.39 16.74
N GLY A 229 3.06 22.25 15.88
CA GLY A 229 2.91 22.99 14.63
C GLY A 229 3.94 22.64 13.54
N ARG A 230 4.85 21.68 13.78
CA ARG A 230 5.85 21.25 12.79
C ARG A 230 5.42 20.02 11.97
N ILE A 231 4.37 19.31 12.40
CA ILE A 231 3.87 18.15 11.68
C ILE A 231 2.83 18.60 10.67
N SER A 232 3.11 18.42 9.37
CA SER A 232 2.21 18.81 8.28
C SER A 232 0.99 17.94 8.23
N ILE A 233 -0.20 18.52 8.38
CA ILE A 233 -1.49 17.83 8.30
C ILE A 233 -1.88 17.72 6.82
N SER A 234 -2.22 16.52 6.36
CA SER A 234 -2.47 16.22 4.95
C SER A 234 -3.85 16.64 4.43
N PRO A 235 -4.97 16.54 5.19
CA PRO A 235 -6.27 17.03 4.72
C PRO A 235 -6.34 18.56 4.67
N ARG A 236 -7.40 19.09 4.06
CA ARG A 236 -7.69 20.51 4.04
C ARG A 236 -7.82 21.04 5.47
N ARG A 237 -7.10 22.11 5.79
CA ARG A 237 -6.99 22.64 7.15
C ARG A 237 -8.06 23.70 7.37
N ASP A 238 -8.56 23.79 8.59
CA ASP A 238 -9.24 24.98 9.07
C ASP A 238 -8.25 26.12 9.39
N GLN A 239 -8.75 27.28 9.77
CA GLN A 239 -7.91 28.44 10.03
C GLN A 239 -6.96 28.20 11.20
N ALA A 240 -7.41 27.61 12.30
CA ALA A 240 -6.59 27.37 13.50
C ALA A 240 -5.41 26.43 13.22
N LEU A 241 -5.64 25.33 12.48
CA LEU A 241 -4.59 24.40 12.08
C LEU A 241 -3.63 25.00 11.04
N THR A 242 -4.10 25.93 10.22
CA THR A 242 -3.25 26.67 9.27
C THR A 242 -2.32 27.61 10.01
N GLU A 243 -2.83 28.37 10.97
CA GLU A 243 -2.05 29.29 11.82
C GLU A 243 -1.04 28.53 12.67
N LEU A 244 -1.42 27.39 13.25
CA LEU A 244 -0.51 26.52 14.03
C LEU A 244 0.74 26.12 13.22
N ASN A 245 0.57 25.77 11.95
CA ASN A 245 1.69 25.37 11.09
C ASN A 245 2.46 26.56 10.50
N ALA A 246 1.83 27.72 10.30
CA ALA A 246 2.45 28.85 9.61
C ALA A 246 3.62 29.49 10.38
N SER A 247 3.71 29.29 11.69
CA SER A 247 4.69 29.92 12.57
C SER A 247 6.02 29.18 12.69
N ARG A 248 6.26 28.12 11.92
CA ARG A 248 7.44 27.26 12.07
C ARG A 248 8.34 27.29 10.85
N ASP A 249 9.66 27.26 11.10
CA ASP A 249 10.72 27.35 10.07
C ASP A 249 10.86 26.09 9.24
N TRP A 250 10.49 24.92 9.80
CA TRP A 250 10.57 23.63 9.12
C TRP A 250 9.38 22.72 9.48
N HIS A 251 9.06 21.83 8.57
CA HIS A 251 7.94 20.92 8.73
C HIS A 251 8.35 19.49 8.34
N ILE A 252 7.66 18.53 8.98
CA ILE A 252 7.78 17.12 8.71
C ILE A 252 6.40 16.52 8.39
N SER A 253 6.33 15.50 7.53
CA SER A 253 5.06 14.86 7.22
C SER A 253 4.53 14.00 8.37
N THR A 254 3.19 13.95 8.55
CA THR A 254 2.52 13.01 9.46
C THR A 254 3.06 11.58 9.30
N ALA A 255 3.20 11.11 8.06
CA ALA A 255 3.72 9.78 7.76
C ALA A 255 5.10 9.51 8.37
N THR A 256 6.00 10.49 8.41
CA THR A 256 7.35 10.32 8.97
C THR A 256 7.30 10.01 10.46
N ILE A 257 6.48 10.71 11.22
CA ILE A 257 6.36 10.51 12.68
C ILE A 257 5.60 9.20 12.97
N VAL A 258 4.49 8.95 12.27
CA VAL A 258 3.71 7.71 12.41
C VAL A 258 4.61 6.49 12.13
N GLU A 259 5.33 6.46 11.02
CA GLU A 259 6.25 5.37 10.69
C GLU A 259 7.38 5.21 11.73
N GLY A 260 7.87 6.32 12.29
CA GLY A 260 8.82 6.31 13.39
C GLY A 260 8.28 5.60 14.63
N ILE A 261 7.08 5.98 15.08
CA ILE A 261 6.41 5.37 16.24
C ILE A 261 6.08 3.89 15.97
N LEU A 262 5.54 3.57 14.79
CA LEU A 262 5.21 2.19 14.41
C LEU A 262 6.41 1.25 14.58
N ARG A 263 7.61 1.67 14.17
CA ARG A 263 8.84 0.86 14.30
C ARG A 263 9.25 0.58 15.75
N LEU A 264 8.71 1.31 16.71
CA LEU A 264 8.94 1.04 18.13
C LEU A 264 8.01 -0.04 18.69
N ILE A 265 6.81 -0.19 18.13
CA ILE A 265 5.72 -0.99 18.69
C ILE A 265 5.29 -2.20 17.86
N SER A 266 5.58 -2.19 16.54
CA SER A 266 5.19 -3.29 15.65
C SER A 266 6.15 -3.45 14.48
N ALA A 267 6.62 -4.67 14.25
CA ALA A 267 7.41 -5.03 13.08
C ALA A 267 6.55 -5.20 11.82
N ASN A 268 5.25 -5.48 11.97
CA ASN A 268 4.28 -5.59 10.88
C ASN A 268 2.91 -5.05 11.33
N PRO A 269 2.70 -3.72 11.29
CA PRO A 269 1.46 -3.10 11.74
C PRO A 269 0.22 -3.65 11.05
N LYS A 270 0.28 -3.88 9.73
CA LYS A 270 -0.85 -4.40 8.94
C LYS A 270 -1.30 -5.78 9.43
N ARG A 271 -0.35 -6.68 9.70
CA ARG A 271 -0.65 -8.02 10.25
C ARG A 271 -1.28 -7.90 11.63
N ASP A 272 -0.74 -7.05 12.48
CA ASP A 272 -1.25 -6.85 13.83
C ASP A 272 -2.69 -6.31 13.79
N THR A 273 -2.95 -5.30 12.98
CA THR A 273 -4.30 -4.75 12.75
C THR A 273 -5.26 -5.83 12.24
N ASN A 274 -4.84 -6.62 11.24
CA ASN A 274 -5.66 -7.72 10.75
C ASN A 274 -5.96 -8.76 11.85
N SER A 275 -4.96 -9.14 12.65
CA SER A 275 -5.16 -10.08 13.76
C SER A 275 -6.15 -9.56 14.81
N MET A 276 -6.10 -8.26 15.12
CA MET A 276 -7.07 -7.64 16.04
C MET A 276 -8.48 -7.61 15.46
N LEU A 277 -8.63 -7.42 14.15
CA LEU A 277 -9.95 -7.41 13.47
C LEU A 277 -10.56 -8.82 13.33
N THR A 278 -9.73 -9.85 13.26
CA THR A 278 -10.18 -11.22 12.96
C THR A 278 -10.36 -12.10 14.21
N THR A 279 -9.81 -11.70 15.35
CA THR A 279 -9.76 -12.54 16.56
C THR A 279 -10.43 -11.83 17.72
N GLU A 280 -11.50 -12.39 18.25
CA GLU A 280 -12.14 -11.87 19.47
C GLU A 280 -11.19 -11.94 20.69
N PRO A 281 -11.21 -10.95 21.57
CA PRO A 281 -12.13 -9.81 21.67
C PRO A 281 -11.76 -8.57 20.83
N GLY A 282 -10.87 -8.65 19.88
CA GLY A 282 -10.46 -7.53 19.02
C GLY A 282 -9.54 -6.52 19.71
N THR A 283 -8.89 -6.91 20.80
CA THR A 283 -7.99 -6.07 21.59
C THR A 283 -6.53 -6.42 21.36
N ARG A 284 -5.60 -5.58 21.83
CA ARG A 284 -4.14 -5.81 21.75
C ARG A 284 -3.71 -7.15 22.38
N SER A 285 -4.51 -7.72 23.25
CA SER A 285 -4.20 -9.00 23.94
C SER A 285 -4.08 -10.16 22.97
N VAL A 286 -4.85 -10.16 21.84
CA VAL A 286 -4.79 -11.22 20.84
C VAL A 286 -3.40 -11.33 20.19
N LEU A 287 -2.66 -10.23 20.14
CA LEU A 287 -1.32 -10.16 19.54
C LEU A 287 -0.25 -10.89 20.37
N ARG A 288 -0.54 -11.28 21.61
CA ARG A 288 0.36 -12.08 22.46
C ARG A 288 0.52 -13.51 21.95
N GLN A 289 -0.48 -14.01 21.23
CA GLN A 289 -0.48 -15.35 20.64
C GLN A 289 0.13 -15.38 19.22
N GLY A 290 0.41 -14.20 18.66
CA GLY A 290 0.97 -14.04 17.33
C GLY A 290 2.48 -14.33 17.23
N PRO A 291 3.06 -14.19 16.04
CA PRO A 291 4.49 -14.33 15.83
C PRO A 291 5.30 -13.36 16.71
N LYS A 292 6.48 -13.83 17.15
CA LYS A 292 7.36 -13.06 18.02
C LYS A 292 7.79 -11.75 17.36
N ASP A 293 7.47 -10.65 17.99
CA ASP A 293 7.86 -9.30 17.58
C ASP A 293 8.93 -8.77 18.56
N ARG A 294 10.04 -8.27 18.00
CA ARG A 294 11.22 -7.80 18.74
C ARG A 294 11.34 -6.27 18.76
N THR A 295 10.28 -5.55 18.43
CA THR A 295 10.30 -4.09 18.55
C THR A 295 10.43 -3.67 20.01
N PRO A 296 11.20 -2.62 20.32
CA PRO A 296 11.65 -2.36 21.69
C PRO A 296 10.54 -2.01 22.67
N MET A 297 9.43 -1.46 22.18
CA MET A 297 8.27 -1.11 23.01
C MET A 297 7.04 -1.99 22.76
N ARG A 298 7.23 -3.16 22.13
CA ARG A 298 6.14 -4.12 21.91
C ARG A 298 5.41 -4.47 23.21
N GLY A 299 6.16 -4.78 24.26
CA GLY A 299 5.61 -5.11 25.58
C GLY A 299 4.77 -3.97 26.18
N THR A 300 5.24 -2.75 26.05
CA THR A 300 4.55 -1.53 26.51
C THR A 300 3.22 -1.33 25.75
N TYR A 301 3.22 -1.50 24.43
CA TYR A 301 2.02 -1.45 23.61
C TYR A 301 1.01 -2.53 23.99
N LEU A 302 1.45 -3.79 24.13
CA LEU A 302 0.58 -4.91 24.50
C LEU A 302 0.05 -4.79 25.94
N ALA A 303 0.74 -4.07 26.81
CA ALA A 303 0.29 -3.77 28.17
C ALA A 303 -0.69 -2.59 28.26
N GLY A 304 -0.93 -1.88 27.13
CA GLY A 304 -1.78 -0.68 27.12
C GLY A 304 -1.16 0.53 27.81
N ASN A 305 0.17 0.55 28.03
CA ASN A 305 0.84 1.67 28.69
C ASN A 305 1.21 2.77 27.67
N ASP A 306 0.19 3.37 27.07
CA ASP A 306 0.33 4.39 26.02
C ASP A 306 0.92 5.70 26.56
N ALA A 307 0.75 5.97 27.87
CA ALA A 307 1.37 7.10 28.54
C ALA A 307 2.91 6.98 28.55
N LEU A 308 3.45 5.80 28.81
CA LEU A 308 4.90 5.56 28.74
C LEU A 308 5.42 5.66 27.30
N LEU A 309 4.66 5.13 26.32
CA LEU A 309 4.98 5.27 24.90
C LEU A 309 5.09 6.74 24.50
N TYR A 310 4.10 7.52 24.88
CA TYR A 310 4.10 8.97 24.60
C TYR A 310 5.27 9.67 25.28
N ALA A 311 5.50 9.40 26.57
CA ALA A 311 6.59 10.01 27.34
C ALA A 311 7.97 9.73 26.73
N VAL A 312 8.24 8.49 26.29
CA VAL A 312 9.49 8.13 25.61
C VAL A 312 9.68 8.95 24.33
N VAL A 313 8.66 9.02 23.47
CA VAL A 313 8.78 9.76 22.21
C VAL A 313 8.89 11.25 22.45
N LEU A 314 8.08 11.82 23.35
CA LEU A 314 8.11 13.23 23.70
C LEU A 314 9.47 13.64 24.30
N ASN A 315 9.96 12.92 25.30
CA ASN A 315 11.22 13.24 25.95
C ASN A 315 12.41 13.08 25.01
N PHE A 316 12.39 12.05 24.15
CA PHE A 316 13.40 11.92 23.11
C PHE A 316 13.37 13.06 22.11
N THR A 317 12.19 13.50 21.67
CA THR A 317 12.09 14.65 20.75
C THR A 317 12.52 15.95 21.41
N LYS A 318 12.28 16.14 22.72
CA LYS A 318 12.83 17.27 23.50
C LYS A 318 14.37 17.22 23.54
N ALA A 319 14.95 16.05 23.76
CA ALA A 319 16.40 15.89 23.69
C ALA A 319 16.94 16.17 22.30
N CYS A 320 16.25 15.72 21.22
CA CYS A 320 16.63 16.04 19.85
C CYS A 320 16.55 17.56 19.56
N ASP A 321 15.58 18.26 20.13
CA ASP A 321 15.44 19.69 19.97
C ASP A 321 16.65 20.41 20.58
N SER A 322 16.96 20.16 21.83
CA SER A 322 18.09 20.79 22.54
C SER A 322 19.46 20.46 21.92
N VAL A 323 19.66 19.20 21.46
CA VAL A 323 20.96 18.78 20.95
C VAL A 323 21.17 19.14 19.49
N PHE A 324 20.12 19.07 18.65
CA PHE A 324 20.23 19.18 17.20
C PHE A 324 19.38 20.32 16.60
N TRP A 325 18.06 20.38 16.90
CA TRP A 325 17.12 21.18 16.09
C TRP A 325 17.17 22.67 16.39
N GLU A 326 17.37 23.08 17.64
CA GLU A 326 17.53 24.50 18.01
C GLU A 326 18.72 25.15 17.30
N ARG A 327 19.76 24.36 17.00
CA ARG A 327 20.99 24.85 16.34
C ARG A 327 20.99 24.60 14.83
N ALA A 328 19.96 23.90 14.32
CA ALA A 328 19.89 23.50 12.92
C ALA A 328 19.50 24.70 12.03
N GLY A 329 20.38 25.10 11.13
CA GLY A 329 20.03 26.04 10.06
C GLY A 329 19.04 25.42 9.05
N GLY A 330 18.39 26.24 8.24
CA GLY A 330 17.38 25.80 7.24
C GLY A 330 17.88 24.80 6.21
N SER A 331 19.20 24.68 6.01
CA SER A 331 19.86 23.72 5.12
C SER A 331 20.16 22.37 5.79
N SER A 332 19.97 22.24 7.10
CA SER A 332 20.33 21.03 7.84
C SER A 332 19.41 19.84 7.51
N PHE A 333 19.99 18.69 7.21
CA PHE A 333 19.23 17.47 6.89
C PHE A 333 18.67 16.78 8.15
N ILE A 334 19.10 17.15 9.36
CA ILE A 334 18.58 16.59 10.61
C ILE A 334 17.10 16.95 10.87
N THR A 335 16.63 18.09 10.31
CA THR A 335 15.22 18.53 10.37
C THR A 335 14.39 18.05 9.18
N LYS A 336 14.99 17.33 8.22
CA LYS A 336 14.27 16.76 7.07
C LYS A 336 13.82 15.32 7.36
N THR A 337 12.97 14.79 6.49
CA THR A 337 12.45 13.40 6.61
C THR A 337 13.55 12.37 6.92
N VAL A 338 14.67 12.42 6.21
CA VAL A 338 15.79 11.48 6.41
C VAL A 338 16.44 11.60 7.78
N GLY A 339 16.58 12.82 8.30
CA GLY A 339 17.14 13.09 9.62
C GLY A 339 16.20 12.61 10.73
N VAL A 340 14.93 12.99 10.67
CA VAL A 340 13.94 12.58 11.68
C VAL A 340 13.78 11.05 11.69
N GLN A 341 13.76 10.40 10.52
CA GLN A 341 13.74 8.93 10.45
C GLN A 341 14.99 8.29 11.04
N ALA A 342 16.17 8.88 10.83
CA ALA A 342 17.42 8.42 11.44
C ALA A 342 17.38 8.55 12.97
N LEU A 343 16.85 9.65 13.50
CA LEU A 343 16.67 9.84 14.94
C LEU A 343 15.72 8.78 15.54
N PHE A 344 14.64 8.41 14.87
CA PHE A 344 13.80 7.29 15.33
C PHE A 344 14.55 5.93 15.29
N ASP A 345 15.46 5.73 14.35
CA ASP A 345 16.31 4.52 14.36
C ASP A 345 17.28 4.52 15.55
N ILE A 346 17.81 5.68 15.92
CA ILE A 346 18.63 5.86 17.13
C ILE A 346 17.81 5.60 18.39
N LEU A 347 16.62 6.21 18.49
CA LEU A 347 15.71 5.95 19.62
C LEU A 347 15.45 4.45 19.79
N ARG A 348 15.17 3.75 18.70
CA ARG A 348 14.95 2.30 18.71
C ARG A 348 16.10 1.51 19.35
N LYS A 349 17.34 1.97 19.18
CA LYS A 349 18.53 1.34 19.77
C LYS A 349 18.71 1.71 21.24
N ILE A 350 18.39 2.93 21.64
CA ILE A 350 18.57 3.43 23.03
C ILE A 350 17.48 2.88 23.97
N ILE A 351 16.24 2.70 23.49
CA ILE A 351 15.09 2.29 24.32
C ILE A 351 15.37 1.06 25.19
N PRO A 352 15.96 -0.06 24.73
CA PRO A 352 16.19 -1.22 25.58
C PRO A 352 17.01 -0.90 26.85
N GLU A 353 18.05 -0.08 26.73
CA GLU A 353 18.88 0.35 27.85
C GLU A 353 18.11 1.30 28.76
N ALA A 354 17.35 2.27 28.19
CA ALA A 354 16.54 3.20 28.95
C ALA A 354 15.46 2.49 29.78
N LEU A 355 14.83 1.45 29.25
CA LEU A 355 13.83 0.65 29.96
C LEU A 355 14.45 -0.20 31.06
N VAL A 356 15.64 -0.76 30.84
CA VAL A 356 16.39 -1.48 31.91
C VAL A 356 16.79 -0.52 33.03
N ALA A 357 17.27 0.67 32.67
CA ALA A 357 17.62 1.71 33.62
C ALA A 357 16.39 2.37 34.29
N LYS A 358 15.18 2.07 33.82
CA LYS A 358 13.92 2.72 34.23
C LYS A 358 14.00 4.25 34.14
N ASN A 359 14.79 4.77 33.18
CA ASN A 359 15.01 6.18 33.00
C ASN A 359 14.74 6.56 31.54
N VAL A 360 13.68 7.31 31.30
CA VAL A 360 13.25 7.83 30.00
C VAL A 360 13.12 9.37 30.06
N SER A 361 13.89 10.02 30.94
CA SER A 361 13.90 11.48 31.10
C SER A 361 14.53 12.18 29.89
N VAL A 362 14.27 13.47 29.76
CA VAL A 362 14.89 14.31 28.73
C VAL A 362 16.41 14.35 28.91
N GLU A 363 16.87 14.47 30.15
CA GLU A 363 18.28 14.51 30.52
C GLU A 363 18.98 13.24 30.06
N TYR A 364 18.41 12.06 30.36
CA TYR A 364 18.95 10.77 29.94
C TYR A 364 19.18 10.71 28.42
N PHE A 365 18.18 11.11 27.65
CA PHE A 365 18.31 11.12 26.19
C PHE A 365 19.27 12.19 25.68
N SER A 366 19.29 13.38 26.31
CA SER A 366 20.20 14.46 25.94
C SER A 366 21.65 14.07 26.17
N ASP A 367 21.97 13.47 27.33
CA ASP A 367 23.31 12.99 27.66
C ASP A 367 23.80 11.93 26.67
N ARG A 368 22.89 11.01 26.26
CA ARG A 368 23.21 9.98 25.24
C ARG A 368 23.45 10.58 23.85
N LEU A 369 22.74 11.66 23.49
CA LEU A 369 22.88 12.28 22.17
C LEU A 369 24.00 13.36 22.12
N ALA A 370 24.40 13.92 23.26
CA ALA A 370 25.34 15.00 23.34
C ALA A 370 26.67 14.78 22.57
N PRO A 371 27.28 13.58 22.54
CA PRO A 371 28.52 13.37 21.76
C PRO A 371 28.34 13.62 20.26
N ALA A 372 27.13 13.46 19.72
CA ALA A 372 26.84 13.70 18.31
C ALA A 372 26.50 15.18 17.99
N SER A 373 26.46 16.07 18.99
CA SER A 373 26.06 17.50 18.83
C SER A 373 26.97 18.30 17.90
N THR A 374 28.20 17.83 17.67
CA THR A 374 29.20 18.51 16.82
C THR A 374 29.10 18.14 15.35
N ILE A 375 28.26 17.18 14.98
CA ILE A 375 28.12 16.72 13.59
C ILE A 375 27.44 17.80 12.75
N ASN A 376 28.08 18.18 11.64
CA ASN A 376 27.48 19.14 10.70
C ASN A 376 26.54 18.48 9.71
N PHE A 377 25.27 18.39 10.06
CA PHE A 377 24.22 17.80 9.21
C PHE A 377 23.82 18.66 7.99
N SER A 378 24.47 19.79 7.72
CA SER A 378 24.30 20.57 6.48
C SER A 378 25.26 20.14 5.37
N SER A 379 26.18 19.21 5.64
CA SER A 379 27.11 18.66 4.65
C SER A 379 26.37 17.97 3.48
N VAL A 380 26.92 18.15 2.26
CA VAL A 380 26.34 17.65 1.01
C VAL A 380 26.22 16.10 1.00
N GLU A 381 27.04 15.41 1.76
CA GLU A 381 26.99 13.95 1.89
C GLU A 381 25.64 13.43 2.42
N PHE A 382 24.94 14.23 3.25
CA PHE A 382 23.62 13.89 3.79
C PHE A 382 22.45 14.22 2.85
N LYS A 383 22.72 14.86 1.70
CA LYS A 383 21.70 15.35 0.75
C LYS A 383 20.87 14.24 0.10
N ASN A 384 21.30 13.00 0.13
CA ASN A 384 20.68 11.93 -0.63
C ASN A 384 19.32 11.53 -0.02
N ALA A 385 18.21 11.94 -0.68
CA ALA A 385 16.83 11.66 -0.25
C ALA A 385 16.44 10.18 -0.37
N SER A 386 17.19 9.37 -1.13
CA SER A 386 17.06 7.91 -1.14
C SER A 386 17.64 7.34 0.16
N GLY A 387 17.16 6.19 0.65
CA GLY A 387 17.49 5.59 1.94
C GLY A 387 18.96 5.63 2.40
N SER A 388 19.92 5.97 1.52
CA SER A 388 21.34 6.19 1.81
C SER A 388 21.58 7.38 2.75
N GLY A 389 20.89 8.53 2.57
CA GLY A 389 21.06 9.70 3.44
C GLY A 389 20.63 9.42 4.88
N ARG A 390 19.50 8.74 5.08
CA ARG A 390 19.06 8.27 6.41
C ARG A 390 20.08 7.33 7.06
N SER A 391 20.60 6.38 6.30
CA SER A 391 21.58 5.41 6.80
C SER A 391 22.90 6.08 7.17
N LEU A 392 23.31 7.10 6.43
CA LEU A 392 24.51 7.86 6.71
C LEU A 392 24.36 8.69 7.99
N ILE A 393 23.27 9.49 8.11
CA ILE A 393 22.98 10.27 9.34
C ILE A 393 22.94 9.35 10.55
N ARG A 394 22.20 8.23 10.45
CA ARG A 394 22.14 7.26 11.53
C ARG A 394 23.52 6.75 11.94
N ARG A 395 24.36 6.32 10.96
CA ARG A 395 25.70 5.80 11.22
C ARG A 395 26.60 6.83 11.90
N SER A 396 26.61 8.07 11.39
CA SER A 396 27.41 9.16 11.98
C SER A 396 27.03 9.43 13.44
N ILE A 397 25.72 9.38 13.77
CA ILE A 397 25.28 9.50 15.17
C ILE A 397 25.72 8.27 15.98
N GLU A 398 25.49 7.04 15.46
CA GLU A 398 25.88 5.79 16.15
C GLU A 398 27.35 5.76 16.49
N GLU A 399 28.24 6.11 15.57
CA GLU A 399 29.70 6.14 15.77
C GLU A 399 30.13 7.13 16.85
N SER A 400 29.29 8.13 17.16
CA SER A 400 29.56 9.12 18.20
C SER A 400 29.03 8.71 19.57
N ILE A 401 27.96 7.91 19.64
CA ILE A 401 27.23 7.65 20.90
C ILE A 401 27.35 6.22 21.41
N PHE A 402 27.80 5.27 20.57
CA PHE A 402 28.04 3.86 20.91
C PHE A 402 29.50 3.46 20.72
#